data_9aa630c306704674ca7154e6634684f4
#
_entry.id   9aa630c306704674ca7154e6634684f4
#
_cell.length_a   1.000
_cell.length_b   1.000
_cell.length_c   1.000
_cell.angle_alpha   90.00
_cell.angle_beta   90.00
_cell.angle_gamma   90.00
#
_symmetry.space_group_name_H-M   'P 1'
#
loop_
_entity.id
_entity.type
_entity.pdbx_description
1 polymer ?
#
loop_
_entity_poly.entity_id
_entity_poly.type
_entity_poly.pdbx_seq_one_letter_code
_entity_poly.pdbx_strand_id
1 'polypeptide(L)'
;MKKYFLILLSTILFASVSASAQALDYDKLAPHPRLLLKNGDIAAMKEFRDRSDNAREVHNRIISTADGYLSAMPLTRKMTGRRLLSTSREALKRIFYLSYAYLMTDDVRYAARAEREMLAICEFEDWNPAHFLDVGEMTMALAIGYDWLYRYLPVHSRSIIGTTIYEKGLRASENDKQAWFFTANNNWNQVCNAGMIYGALATMERSPEYCKALIAKCLESNPIAQKCYEPDGGYPEGFGYWDYGTGFEVMLVAALQSALGTDAGIAAQQSFLRSATFMTYMTTPSGKCYNYYDSGSGMSCISSKYWFARQLNDPSIVAVDELLIKQGKVPGDRLLPIYMVFGSALDLSKTQLPKSKTWLNKGEAPIFAYRSGWEQADDTYFAIKGGKASTNHAHMDVGSFIYEKAGVRWAVDLGMHDYNRLEQAGVDLWNRGQNSERWDIFRIGVESHNTLIFNGKRHKVDGMAEIIETFDTPRRKGAVVDMSAAFEGEATEVKRTAELDRNDNLKITDHIVCGENPAIVEWRMATNAEAQIVAPNIIMLTQDGKTMYLRLKCRGTVEAKIWPDHKYKEFEIVDKNLRRVGFVLQLKAGQTADMEVTLSDERGKSISLPKLNLGLKRK
;
A
#
# COMPACT_ATOMS: atom_id res chain seq x y z
N MET A 1 20.59 -51.84 41.08
CA MET A 1 20.95 -51.47 39.68
C MET A 1 20.28 -50.12 39.37
N LYS A 2 21.05 -49.02 39.47
CA LYS A 2 20.56 -47.65 39.23
C LYS A 2 20.78 -47.34 37.77
N LYS A 3 19.71 -47.05 36.99
CA LYS A 3 19.82 -46.55 35.62
C LYS A 3 19.92 -45.02 35.69
N TYR A 4 21.03 -44.45 35.25
CA TYR A 4 21.22 -43.03 35.05
C TYR A 4 20.59 -42.65 33.70
N PHE A 5 19.64 -41.70 33.73
CA PHE A 5 19.10 -41.03 32.55
C PHE A 5 19.97 -39.80 32.28
N LEU A 6 20.69 -39.82 31.19
CA LEU A 6 21.45 -38.65 30.69
C LEU A 6 20.49 -37.74 29.93
N ILE A 7 20.20 -36.58 30.50
CA ILE A 7 19.47 -35.50 29.80
C ILE A 7 20.53 -34.69 29.05
N LEU A 8 20.54 -34.79 27.71
CA LEU A 8 21.31 -33.94 26.83
C LEU A 8 20.59 -32.59 26.70
N LEU A 9 21.08 -31.57 27.39
CA LEU A 9 20.65 -30.16 27.19
C LEU A 9 21.35 -29.65 25.92
N SER A 10 20.64 -29.59 24.80
CA SER A 10 21.10 -28.87 23.60
C SER A 10 20.85 -27.37 23.81
N THR A 11 21.86 -26.65 24.24
CA THR A 11 21.93 -25.20 24.21
C THR A 11 22.03 -24.74 22.76
N ILE A 12 20.89 -24.32 22.19
CA ILE A 12 20.89 -23.57 20.93
C ILE A 12 21.40 -22.17 21.25
N LEU A 13 22.66 -21.91 20.90
CA LEU A 13 23.22 -20.56 20.86
C LEU A 13 22.52 -19.81 19.73
N PHE A 14 21.58 -18.93 20.07
CA PHE A 14 21.17 -17.87 19.15
C PHE A 14 22.34 -16.89 19.01
N ALA A 15 23.17 -17.09 18.00
CA ALA A 15 24.08 -16.07 17.53
C ALA A 15 23.20 -14.94 16.95
N SER A 16 23.01 -13.88 17.73
CA SER A 16 22.59 -12.59 17.20
C SER A 16 23.68 -12.13 16.22
N VAL A 17 23.46 -12.38 14.93
CA VAL A 17 24.25 -11.75 13.88
C VAL A 17 23.86 -10.28 13.91
N SER A 18 24.63 -9.49 14.69
CA SER A 18 24.71 -8.06 14.44
C SER A 18 25.24 -7.93 13.02
N ALA A 19 24.40 -7.59 12.06
CA ALA A 19 24.85 -7.17 10.75
C ALA A 19 25.71 -5.91 10.98
N SER A 20 27.03 -6.10 11.12
CA SER A 20 27.97 -4.99 11.01
C SER A 20 27.74 -4.41 9.62
N ALA A 21 27.33 -3.14 9.54
CA ALA A 21 27.22 -2.45 8.27
C ALA A 21 28.53 -2.68 7.51
N GLN A 22 28.48 -3.45 6.43
CA GLN A 22 29.65 -3.75 5.63
C GLN A 22 30.19 -2.42 5.12
N ALA A 23 31.42 -2.07 5.47
CA ALA A 23 32.02 -0.82 5.03
C ALA A 23 31.97 -0.75 3.50
N LEU A 24 31.34 0.31 2.97
CA LEU A 24 31.22 0.51 1.52
C LEU A 24 32.59 0.77 0.92
N ASP A 25 32.90 0.06 -0.15
CA ASP A 25 34.15 0.23 -0.91
C ASP A 25 33.91 1.27 -2.03
N TYR A 26 34.21 2.52 -1.74
CA TYR A 26 34.03 3.63 -2.69
C TYR A 26 35.07 3.65 -3.83
N ASP A 27 36.14 2.85 -3.73
CA ASP A 27 37.10 2.68 -4.82
C ASP A 27 36.46 1.91 -6.01
N LYS A 28 35.36 1.21 -5.74
CA LYS A 28 34.55 0.52 -6.76
C LYS A 28 33.46 1.37 -7.38
N LEU A 29 33.38 2.67 -7.04
CA LEU A 29 32.33 3.52 -7.57
C LEU A 29 32.33 3.53 -9.11
N ALA A 30 31.23 3.09 -9.69
CA ALA A 30 31.09 3.02 -11.14
C ALA A 30 31.14 4.42 -11.80
N PRO A 31 31.60 4.55 -13.07
CA PRO A 31 31.47 5.79 -13.83
C PRO A 31 30.01 6.07 -14.17
N HIS A 32 29.72 7.34 -14.53
CA HIS A 32 28.39 7.72 -15.04
C HIS A 32 28.06 7.11 -16.42
N PRO A 33 26.81 6.65 -16.66
CA PRO A 33 25.73 6.52 -15.68
C PRO A 33 25.98 5.38 -14.72
N ARG A 34 25.69 5.60 -13.43
CA ARG A 34 25.88 4.63 -12.34
C ARG A 34 24.62 4.34 -11.55
N LEU A 35 23.61 5.21 -11.65
CA LEU A 35 22.33 5.02 -10.96
C LEU A 35 21.44 4.10 -11.78
N LEU A 36 21.06 2.94 -11.23
CA LEU A 36 20.21 1.92 -11.84
C LEU A 36 20.83 1.20 -13.05
N LEU A 37 21.74 1.81 -13.77
CA LEU A 37 22.30 1.30 -15.01
C LEU A 37 23.74 0.80 -14.82
N LYS A 38 24.06 -0.27 -15.54
CA LYS A 38 25.40 -0.83 -15.74
C LYS A 38 25.72 -0.90 -17.23
N ASN A 39 26.99 -1.18 -17.54
CA ASN A 39 27.41 -1.43 -18.93
C ASN A 39 26.54 -2.54 -19.55
N GLY A 40 25.99 -2.25 -20.74
CA GLY A 40 25.14 -3.18 -21.48
C GLY A 40 23.65 -3.07 -21.20
N ASP A 41 23.20 -2.45 -20.11
CA ASP A 41 21.78 -2.42 -19.73
C ASP A 41 20.91 -1.70 -20.78
N ILE A 42 21.44 -0.64 -21.42
CA ILE A 42 20.71 0.06 -22.50
C ILE A 42 20.46 -0.90 -23.69
N ALA A 43 21.46 -1.69 -24.09
CA ALA A 43 21.30 -2.68 -25.16
C ALA A 43 20.30 -3.78 -24.73
N ALA A 44 20.39 -4.26 -23.48
CA ALA A 44 19.46 -5.25 -22.95
C ALA A 44 18.00 -4.72 -22.89
N MET A 45 17.79 -3.45 -22.54
CA MET A 45 16.46 -2.82 -22.59
C MET A 45 15.92 -2.70 -24.03
N LYS A 46 16.77 -2.37 -25.01
CA LYS A 46 16.38 -2.34 -26.45
C LYS A 46 15.98 -3.75 -26.92
N GLU A 47 16.74 -4.78 -26.58
CA GLU A 47 16.41 -6.17 -26.87
C GLU A 47 15.12 -6.62 -26.18
N PHE A 48 14.93 -6.26 -24.90
CA PHE A 48 13.73 -6.59 -24.12
C PHE A 48 12.48 -5.98 -24.76
N ARG A 49 12.53 -4.69 -25.16
CA ARG A 49 11.46 -4.05 -25.93
C ARG A 49 11.11 -4.86 -27.19
N ASP A 50 12.11 -5.32 -27.92
CA ASP A 50 11.90 -5.96 -29.23
C ASP A 50 11.35 -7.40 -29.11
N ARG A 51 11.68 -8.10 -28.02
CA ARG A 51 11.25 -9.50 -27.78
C ARG A 51 9.94 -9.65 -26.98
N SER A 52 9.44 -8.60 -26.32
CA SER A 52 8.25 -8.65 -25.45
C SER A 52 7.20 -7.61 -25.87
N ASP A 53 5.97 -8.07 -26.15
CA ASP A 53 4.86 -7.17 -26.47
C ASP A 53 4.50 -6.26 -25.30
N ASN A 54 4.53 -6.78 -24.07
CA ASN A 54 4.30 -5.98 -22.87
C ASN A 54 5.41 -4.93 -22.68
N ALA A 55 6.67 -5.29 -22.90
CA ALA A 55 7.77 -4.33 -22.83
C ALA A 55 7.67 -3.24 -23.91
N ARG A 56 7.20 -3.61 -25.10
CA ARG A 56 6.93 -2.66 -26.18
C ARG A 56 5.80 -1.70 -25.81
N GLU A 57 4.73 -2.20 -25.20
CA GLU A 57 3.62 -1.37 -24.74
C GLU A 57 4.08 -0.37 -23.65
N VAL A 58 4.86 -0.83 -22.66
CA VAL A 58 5.43 0.03 -21.62
C VAL A 58 6.39 1.06 -22.24
N HIS A 59 7.28 0.64 -23.14
CA HIS A 59 8.17 1.55 -23.88
C HIS A 59 7.37 2.64 -24.60
N ASN A 60 6.35 2.26 -25.38
CA ASN A 60 5.51 3.19 -26.12
C ASN A 60 4.80 4.18 -25.20
N ARG A 61 4.33 3.71 -24.03
CA ARG A 61 3.73 4.58 -22.99
C ARG A 61 4.73 5.63 -22.49
N ILE A 62 5.98 5.23 -22.23
CA ILE A 62 7.02 6.15 -21.78
C ILE A 62 7.34 7.16 -22.88
N ILE A 63 7.57 6.70 -24.12
CA ILE A 63 7.91 7.58 -25.25
C ILE A 63 6.77 8.57 -25.53
N SER A 64 5.53 8.11 -25.66
CA SER A 64 4.39 9.00 -25.93
C SER A 64 4.19 10.07 -24.85
N THR A 65 4.50 9.72 -23.59
CA THR A 65 4.46 10.68 -22.49
C THR A 65 5.61 11.68 -22.59
N ALA A 66 6.83 11.21 -22.91
CA ALA A 66 8.01 12.07 -23.12
C ALA A 66 7.82 13.02 -24.30
N ASP A 67 7.16 12.58 -25.38
CA ASP A 67 6.78 13.43 -26.52
C ASP A 67 5.90 14.61 -26.09
N GLY A 68 4.91 14.33 -25.21
CA GLY A 68 4.08 15.38 -24.65
C GLY A 68 4.86 16.42 -23.84
N TYR A 69 5.97 16.01 -23.22
CA TYR A 69 6.83 16.94 -22.47
C TYR A 69 7.72 17.82 -23.35
N LEU A 70 8.00 17.46 -24.61
CA LEU A 70 8.84 18.27 -25.49
C LEU A 70 8.31 19.70 -25.65
N SER A 71 6.99 19.86 -25.72
CA SER A 71 6.32 21.16 -25.89
C SER A 71 5.76 21.74 -24.58
N ALA A 72 5.79 21.00 -23.47
CA ALA A 72 5.26 21.47 -22.19
C ALA A 72 6.08 22.64 -21.63
N MET A 73 5.43 23.53 -20.86
CA MET A 73 6.16 24.56 -20.11
C MET A 73 7.01 23.90 -19.01
N PRO A 74 8.21 24.42 -18.72
CA PRO A 74 9.00 23.99 -17.59
C PRO A 74 8.22 24.10 -16.28
N LEU A 75 8.55 23.26 -15.32
CA LEU A 75 7.95 23.31 -13.98
C LEU A 75 8.25 24.64 -13.30
N THR A 76 7.28 25.09 -12.54
CA THR A 76 7.41 26.22 -11.61
C THR A 76 7.20 25.72 -10.16
N ARG A 77 7.74 26.45 -9.19
CA ARG A 77 7.56 26.13 -7.78
C ARG A 77 6.12 26.36 -7.34
N LYS A 78 5.28 25.33 -7.46
CA LYS A 78 3.85 25.41 -7.14
C LYS A 78 3.51 24.57 -5.93
N MET A 79 3.14 25.22 -4.84
CA MET A 79 2.68 24.58 -3.61
C MET A 79 1.22 24.16 -3.71
N THR A 80 0.88 23.03 -3.06
CA THR A 80 -0.49 22.60 -2.77
C THR A 80 -0.63 22.49 -1.25
N GLY A 81 -1.30 23.43 -0.64
CA GLY A 81 -1.25 23.59 0.82
C GLY A 81 0.20 23.80 1.28
N ARG A 82 0.65 22.98 2.23
CA ARG A 82 2.04 23.03 2.75
C ARG A 82 3.04 22.18 1.95
N ARG A 83 2.62 21.56 0.81
CA ARG A 83 3.41 20.57 0.08
C ARG A 83 3.83 21.08 -1.31
N LEU A 84 5.08 20.85 -1.66
CA LEU A 84 5.60 20.94 -3.03
C LEU A 84 5.55 19.58 -3.74
N LEU A 85 5.04 18.54 -3.09
CA LEU A 85 5.16 17.13 -3.47
C LEU A 85 4.63 16.82 -4.87
N SER A 86 3.54 17.44 -5.29
CA SER A 86 3.02 17.25 -6.65
C SER A 86 4.00 17.76 -7.72
N THR A 87 4.68 18.86 -7.45
CA THR A 87 5.74 19.41 -8.33
C THR A 87 6.97 18.50 -8.34
N SER A 88 7.41 18.01 -7.18
CA SER A 88 8.55 17.09 -7.07
C SER A 88 8.29 15.76 -7.79
N ARG A 89 7.09 15.21 -7.66
CA ARG A 89 6.65 14.00 -8.37
C ARG A 89 6.60 14.18 -9.87
N GLU A 90 6.09 15.31 -10.32
CA GLU A 90 6.07 15.65 -11.75
C GLU A 90 7.49 15.87 -12.28
N ALA A 91 8.39 16.48 -11.50
CA ALA A 91 9.80 16.62 -11.84
C ALA A 91 10.47 15.25 -12.05
N LEU A 92 10.28 14.34 -11.09
CA LEU A 92 10.82 12.98 -11.19
C LEU A 92 10.28 12.26 -12.43
N LYS A 93 8.98 12.36 -12.70
CA LYS A 93 8.37 11.77 -13.88
C LYS A 93 8.96 12.33 -15.18
N ARG A 94 8.97 13.66 -15.33
CA ARG A 94 9.46 14.32 -16.56
C ARG A 94 10.92 13.97 -16.83
N ILE A 95 11.77 14.18 -15.85
CA ILE A 95 13.22 13.99 -16.02
C ILE A 95 13.53 12.51 -16.28
N PHE A 96 12.91 11.59 -15.57
CA PHE A 96 13.16 10.17 -15.75
C PHE A 96 12.68 9.66 -17.11
N TYR A 97 11.47 10.06 -17.55
CA TYR A 97 10.92 9.67 -18.85
C TYR A 97 11.73 10.26 -20.02
N LEU A 98 12.10 11.53 -19.92
CA LEU A 98 12.92 12.19 -20.95
C LEU A 98 14.32 11.59 -21.03
N SER A 99 14.96 11.31 -19.89
CA SER A 99 16.27 10.66 -19.85
C SER A 99 16.22 9.25 -20.43
N TYR A 100 15.16 8.47 -20.07
CA TYR A 100 14.92 7.15 -20.68
C TYR A 100 14.72 7.26 -22.21
N ALA A 101 13.89 8.19 -22.66
CA ALA A 101 13.61 8.37 -24.09
C ALA A 101 14.89 8.67 -24.88
N TYR A 102 15.76 9.56 -24.35
CA TYR A 102 17.07 9.83 -24.95
C TYR A 102 17.93 8.56 -25.04
N LEU A 103 18.07 7.81 -23.95
CA LEU A 103 18.91 6.60 -23.92
C LEU A 103 18.41 5.50 -24.87
N MET A 104 17.09 5.42 -25.08
CA MET A 104 16.49 4.40 -25.93
C MET A 104 16.47 4.76 -27.41
N THR A 105 16.43 6.06 -27.75
CA THR A 105 16.22 6.53 -29.13
C THR A 105 17.41 7.30 -29.69
N ASP A 106 18.35 7.73 -28.86
CA ASP A 106 19.46 8.65 -29.20
C ASP A 106 18.99 10.03 -29.73
N ASP A 107 17.67 10.38 -29.54
CA ASP A 107 17.10 11.65 -29.94
C ASP A 107 17.44 12.75 -28.91
N VAL A 108 18.32 13.64 -29.29
CA VAL A 108 18.84 14.73 -28.44
C VAL A 108 17.78 15.72 -27.97
N ARG A 109 16.59 15.76 -28.60
CA ARG A 109 15.49 16.64 -28.17
C ARG A 109 15.03 16.31 -26.76
N TYR A 110 14.98 15.01 -26.39
CA TYR A 110 14.61 14.58 -25.05
C TYR A 110 15.65 15.01 -24.02
N ALA A 111 16.93 14.82 -24.31
CA ALA A 111 18.02 15.25 -23.43
C ALA A 111 18.03 16.76 -23.20
N ALA A 112 17.88 17.53 -24.29
CA ALA A 112 17.80 19.00 -24.22
C ALA A 112 16.58 19.46 -23.40
N ARG A 113 15.45 18.75 -23.54
CA ARG A 113 14.25 19.07 -22.76
C ARG A 113 14.42 18.72 -21.27
N ALA A 114 15.06 17.61 -20.95
CA ALA A 114 15.37 17.23 -19.58
C ALA A 114 16.35 18.22 -18.92
N GLU A 115 17.39 18.64 -19.64
CA GLU A 115 18.33 19.67 -19.17
C GLU A 115 17.60 20.97 -18.84
N ARG A 116 16.74 21.45 -19.74
CA ARG A 116 15.93 22.67 -19.53
C ARG A 116 15.03 22.54 -18.29
N GLU A 117 14.44 21.35 -18.05
CA GLU A 117 13.61 21.07 -16.87
C GLU A 117 14.44 21.14 -15.60
N MET A 118 15.60 20.48 -15.58
CA MET A 118 16.50 20.48 -14.42
C MET A 118 17.01 21.89 -14.09
N LEU A 119 17.40 22.67 -15.09
CA LEU A 119 17.85 24.05 -14.88
C LEU A 119 16.74 24.94 -14.31
N ALA A 120 15.51 24.81 -14.82
CA ALA A 120 14.36 25.54 -14.26
C ALA A 120 14.10 25.18 -12.77
N ILE A 121 14.25 23.91 -12.39
CA ILE A 121 14.12 23.46 -11.01
C ILE A 121 15.28 24.00 -10.14
N CYS A 122 16.47 24.16 -10.70
CA CYS A 122 17.60 24.77 -10.00
C CYS A 122 17.33 26.22 -9.58
N GLU A 123 16.46 26.94 -10.29
CA GLU A 123 16.08 28.32 -9.98
C GLU A 123 15.05 28.44 -8.83
N PHE A 124 14.39 27.34 -8.40
CA PHE A 124 13.48 27.40 -7.25
C PHE A 124 14.22 27.89 -6.02
N GLU A 125 13.60 28.73 -5.21
CA GLU A 125 14.22 29.26 -3.97
C GLU A 125 14.66 28.15 -3.03
N ASP A 126 13.83 27.13 -2.83
CA ASP A 126 14.09 25.89 -2.11
C ASP A 126 13.24 24.73 -2.65
N TRP A 127 13.42 23.53 -2.12
CA TRP A 127 12.62 22.34 -2.40
C TRP A 127 11.69 21.95 -1.26
N ASN A 128 11.24 22.94 -0.46
CA ASN A 128 10.34 22.80 0.66
C ASN A 128 10.81 21.83 1.76
N PRO A 129 11.95 22.09 2.43
CA PRO A 129 12.49 21.18 3.44
C PRO A 129 11.58 20.99 4.66
N ALA A 130 10.59 21.87 4.88
CA ALA A 130 9.56 21.69 5.91
C ALA A 130 8.66 20.45 5.67
N HIS A 131 8.63 19.93 4.43
CA HIS A 131 7.98 18.68 4.06
C HIS A 131 8.96 17.81 3.27
N PHE A 132 9.86 17.13 3.95
CA PHE A 132 11.09 16.56 3.39
C PHE A 132 10.89 15.51 2.29
N LEU A 133 9.69 14.92 2.16
CA LEU A 133 9.35 14.09 0.98
C LEU A 133 9.51 14.86 -0.33
N ASP A 134 9.25 16.17 -0.31
CA ASP A 134 9.39 17.05 -1.47
C ASP A 134 10.86 17.14 -1.89
N VAL A 135 11.76 17.31 -0.91
CA VAL A 135 13.22 17.33 -1.11
C VAL A 135 13.71 15.97 -1.59
N GLY A 136 13.26 14.88 -0.97
CA GLY A 136 13.67 13.52 -1.31
C GLY A 136 13.36 13.16 -2.78
N GLU A 137 12.11 13.40 -3.22
CA GLU A 137 11.70 13.12 -4.60
C GLU A 137 12.37 14.09 -5.61
N MET A 138 12.54 15.38 -5.27
CA MET A 138 13.21 16.35 -6.13
C MET A 138 14.70 16.02 -6.31
N THR A 139 15.36 15.65 -5.21
CA THR A 139 16.77 15.23 -5.24
C THR A 139 16.97 14.01 -6.14
N MET A 140 16.09 13.00 -5.99
CA MET A 140 16.14 11.82 -6.86
C MET A 140 15.91 12.16 -8.33
N ALA A 141 14.97 13.07 -8.64
CA ALA A 141 14.70 13.52 -10.00
C ALA A 141 15.94 14.11 -10.67
N LEU A 142 16.57 15.07 -9.99
CA LEU A 142 17.76 15.71 -10.56
C LEU A 142 18.95 14.77 -10.60
N ALA A 143 19.10 13.88 -9.61
CA ALA A 143 20.17 12.88 -9.57
C ALA A 143 20.09 11.92 -10.76
N ILE A 144 18.90 11.39 -11.08
CA ILE A 144 18.70 10.52 -12.26
C ILE A 144 19.02 11.27 -13.55
N GLY A 145 18.49 12.48 -13.74
CA GLY A 145 18.76 13.27 -14.93
C GLY A 145 20.24 13.63 -15.08
N TYR A 146 20.88 14.06 -13.98
CA TYR A 146 22.31 14.36 -13.95
C TYR A 146 23.16 13.14 -14.32
N ASP A 147 22.86 11.98 -13.78
CA ASP A 147 23.64 10.76 -13.98
C ASP A 147 23.41 10.16 -15.38
N TRP A 148 22.14 9.99 -15.79
CA TRP A 148 21.81 9.35 -17.06
C TRP A 148 22.19 10.20 -18.28
N LEU A 149 22.16 11.54 -18.13
CA LEU A 149 22.54 12.48 -19.17
C LEU A 149 23.95 13.05 -19.00
N TYR A 150 24.76 12.49 -18.10
CA TYR A 150 26.09 13.03 -17.73
C TYR A 150 26.98 13.31 -18.93
N ARG A 151 26.97 12.43 -19.93
CA ARG A 151 27.79 12.57 -21.14
C ARG A 151 27.23 13.61 -22.13
N TYR A 152 25.94 13.84 -22.08
CA TYR A 152 25.24 14.85 -22.91
C TYR A 152 25.36 16.25 -22.31
N LEU A 153 25.17 16.38 -21.00
CA LEU A 153 25.14 17.66 -20.31
C LEU A 153 26.46 18.44 -20.44
N PRO A 154 26.42 19.72 -20.87
CA PRO A 154 27.60 20.60 -20.84
C PRO A 154 28.17 20.76 -19.45
N VAL A 155 29.46 21.05 -19.35
CA VAL A 155 30.14 21.24 -18.04
C VAL A 155 29.45 22.31 -17.19
N HIS A 156 28.95 23.38 -17.80
CA HIS A 156 28.22 24.45 -17.13
C HIS A 156 26.93 23.92 -16.46
N SER A 157 26.08 23.22 -17.23
CA SER A 157 24.83 22.63 -16.73
C SER A 157 25.10 21.60 -15.63
N ARG A 158 26.12 20.74 -15.80
CA ARG A 158 26.54 19.80 -14.76
C ARG A 158 26.97 20.52 -13.49
N SER A 159 27.66 21.66 -13.61
CA SER A 159 28.08 22.45 -12.45
C SER A 159 26.88 23.00 -11.69
N ILE A 160 25.90 23.62 -12.39
CA ILE A 160 24.70 24.18 -11.76
C ILE A 160 23.87 23.08 -11.10
N ILE A 161 23.52 22.03 -11.86
CA ILE A 161 22.65 20.95 -11.36
C ILE A 161 23.30 20.25 -10.18
N GLY A 162 24.60 19.88 -10.28
CA GLY A 162 25.29 19.20 -9.18
C GLY A 162 25.45 20.07 -7.94
N THR A 163 25.68 21.39 -8.08
CA THR A 163 25.68 22.32 -6.95
C THR A 163 24.30 22.40 -6.30
N THR A 164 23.25 22.47 -7.10
CA THR A 164 21.87 22.56 -6.58
C THR A 164 21.44 21.27 -5.87
N ILE A 165 21.79 20.09 -6.38
CA ILE A 165 21.58 18.81 -5.67
C ILE A 165 22.27 18.88 -4.31
N TYR A 166 23.51 19.33 -4.24
CA TYR A 166 24.27 19.43 -3.00
C TYR A 166 23.62 20.43 -2.04
N GLU A 167 23.39 21.68 -2.46
CA GLU A 167 22.93 22.76 -1.56
C GLU A 167 21.46 22.65 -1.17
N LYS A 168 20.54 22.37 -2.13
CA LYS A 168 19.09 22.32 -1.86
C LYS A 168 18.55 20.92 -1.54
N GLY A 169 19.27 19.88 -1.98
CA GLY A 169 18.92 18.49 -1.71
C GLY A 169 19.63 17.98 -0.45
N LEU A 170 20.94 17.73 -0.57
CA LEU A 170 21.67 16.99 0.46
C LEU A 170 21.83 17.78 1.76
N ARG A 171 22.24 19.06 1.69
CA ARG A 171 22.43 19.89 2.87
C ARG A 171 21.14 20.25 3.61
N ALA A 172 19.98 20.13 2.95
CA ALA A 172 18.70 20.27 3.64
C ALA A 172 18.55 19.26 4.81
N SER A 173 19.22 18.11 4.75
CA SER A 173 19.24 17.07 5.79
C SER A 173 20.10 17.40 7.02
N GLU A 174 20.85 18.50 7.00
CA GLU A 174 21.65 18.97 8.16
C GLU A 174 20.76 19.61 9.25
N ASN A 175 19.55 20.03 8.89
CA ASN A 175 18.59 20.58 9.84
C ASN A 175 17.81 19.46 10.54
N ASP A 176 18.18 19.12 11.76
CA ASP A 176 17.59 18.01 12.52
C ASP A 176 16.08 18.12 12.70
N LYS A 177 15.52 19.35 12.78
CA LYS A 177 14.06 19.54 12.88
C LYS A 177 13.32 19.13 11.61
N GLN A 178 13.97 19.23 10.45
CA GLN A 178 13.41 18.87 9.15
C GLN A 178 13.78 17.43 8.77
N ALA A 179 14.91 16.93 9.24
CA ALA A 179 15.44 15.61 8.94
C ALA A 179 14.98 14.51 9.91
N TRP A 180 13.83 14.68 10.57
CA TRP A 180 13.26 13.70 11.48
C TRP A 180 12.97 12.33 10.80
N PHE A 181 12.94 12.30 9.47
CA PHE A 181 12.77 11.08 8.69
C PHE A 181 13.84 10.02 8.99
N PHE A 182 15.03 10.41 9.43
CA PHE A 182 16.06 9.45 9.84
C PHE A 182 15.65 8.55 11.00
N THR A 183 14.67 8.95 11.80
CA THR A 183 14.14 8.18 12.91
C THR A 183 12.71 7.65 12.67
N ALA A 184 12.14 7.94 11.51
CA ALA A 184 10.80 7.51 11.16
C ALA A 184 10.75 6.00 10.85
N ASN A 185 9.67 5.35 11.27
CA ASN A 185 9.42 3.92 11.03
C ASN A 185 8.41 3.65 9.90
N ASN A 186 8.32 4.55 8.94
CA ASN A 186 7.34 4.53 7.86
C ASN A 186 7.96 4.99 6.53
N ASN A 187 7.13 5.17 5.51
CA ASN A 187 7.54 5.55 4.15
C ASN A 187 8.43 6.81 4.07
N TRP A 188 8.34 7.75 5.03
CA TRP A 188 9.20 8.93 5.06
C TRP A 188 10.68 8.57 5.13
N ASN A 189 11.03 7.59 5.95
CA ASN A 189 12.41 7.10 6.06
C ASN A 189 12.88 6.54 4.71
N GLN A 190 12.09 5.67 4.09
CA GLN A 190 12.43 5.03 2.82
C GLN A 190 12.61 6.04 1.68
N VAL A 191 11.64 6.95 1.51
CA VAL A 191 11.65 7.94 0.43
C VAL A 191 12.78 8.95 0.59
N CYS A 192 12.95 9.51 1.79
CA CYS A 192 13.94 10.54 2.01
C CYS A 192 15.36 9.97 1.95
N ASN A 193 15.63 8.81 2.58
CA ASN A 193 16.93 8.14 2.48
C ASN A 193 17.27 7.78 1.03
N ALA A 194 16.32 7.31 0.24
CA ALA A 194 16.53 7.04 -1.18
C ALA A 194 16.94 8.31 -1.94
N GLY A 195 16.23 9.42 -1.73
CA GLY A 195 16.59 10.71 -2.34
C GLY A 195 17.99 11.18 -1.98
N MET A 196 18.37 11.06 -0.69
CA MET A 196 19.70 11.44 -0.22
C MET A 196 20.79 10.56 -0.82
N ILE A 197 20.62 9.24 -0.86
CA ILE A 197 21.57 8.30 -1.48
C ILE A 197 21.72 8.57 -2.98
N TYR A 198 20.62 8.82 -3.70
CA TYR A 198 20.67 9.17 -5.12
C TYR A 198 21.48 10.44 -5.37
N GLY A 199 21.20 11.50 -4.64
CA GLY A 199 21.93 12.76 -4.76
C GLY A 199 23.41 12.60 -4.43
N ALA A 200 23.73 11.89 -3.34
CA ALA A 200 25.11 11.65 -2.90
C ALA A 200 25.90 10.79 -3.91
N LEU A 201 25.30 9.71 -4.41
CA LEU A 201 25.94 8.88 -5.43
C LEU A 201 26.11 9.62 -6.76
N ALA A 202 25.14 10.43 -7.18
CA ALA A 202 25.20 11.18 -8.44
C ALA A 202 26.31 12.25 -8.40
N THR A 203 26.59 12.84 -7.24
CA THR A 203 27.49 14.00 -7.10
C THR A 203 28.72 13.73 -6.24
N MET A 204 29.08 12.46 -6.06
CA MET A 204 30.14 12.01 -5.16
C MET A 204 31.47 12.77 -5.37
N GLU A 205 31.84 13.05 -6.62
CA GLU A 205 33.10 13.72 -6.98
C GLU A 205 33.19 15.17 -6.50
N ARG A 206 32.04 15.80 -6.17
CA ARG A 206 32.00 17.21 -5.73
C ARG A 206 32.37 17.39 -4.25
N SER A 207 31.93 16.46 -3.40
CA SER A 207 32.17 16.49 -1.96
C SER A 207 32.20 15.07 -1.41
N PRO A 208 33.29 14.31 -1.69
CA PRO A 208 33.35 12.88 -1.40
C PRO A 208 33.09 12.55 0.07
N GLU A 209 33.76 13.26 0.98
CA GLU A 209 33.64 12.97 2.43
C GLU A 209 32.22 13.25 2.96
N TYR A 210 31.60 14.33 2.52
CA TYR A 210 30.22 14.64 2.88
C TYR A 210 29.26 13.57 2.36
N CYS A 211 29.37 13.20 1.08
CA CYS A 211 28.50 12.20 0.45
C CYS A 211 28.65 10.83 1.14
N LYS A 212 29.87 10.39 1.45
CA LYS A 212 30.13 9.15 2.18
C LYS A 212 29.47 9.16 3.57
N ALA A 213 29.65 10.26 4.32
CA ALA A 213 29.05 10.41 5.65
C ALA A 213 27.51 10.40 5.59
N LEU A 214 26.91 11.08 4.61
CA LEU A 214 25.46 11.09 4.43
C LEU A 214 24.93 9.70 4.04
N ILE A 215 25.58 8.97 3.13
CA ILE A 215 25.21 7.60 2.78
C ILE A 215 25.27 6.71 4.03
N ALA A 216 26.32 6.81 4.83
CA ALA A 216 26.45 6.04 6.09
C ALA A 216 25.28 6.34 7.04
N LYS A 217 24.91 7.61 7.23
CA LYS A 217 23.76 8.02 8.05
C LYS A 217 22.42 7.46 7.51
N CYS A 218 22.22 7.47 6.19
CA CYS A 218 21.05 6.89 5.57
C CYS A 218 20.96 5.37 5.82
N LEU A 219 22.07 4.65 5.70
CA LEU A 219 22.14 3.20 5.92
C LEU A 219 21.95 2.82 7.39
N GLU A 220 22.40 3.63 8.32
CA GLU A 220 22.12 3.45 9.75
C GLU A 220 20.62 3.65 10.06
N SER A 221 19.99 4.61 9.39
CA SER A 221 18.58 4.96 9.55
C SER A 221 17.61 3.94 8.92
N ASN A 222 17.95 3.41 7.76
CA ASN A 222 17.05 2.62 6.92
C ASN A 222 16.43 1.39 7.62
N PRO A 223 17.14 0.59 8.43
CA PRO A 223 16.58 -0.57 9.14
C PRO A 223 15.39 -0.24 10.05
N ILE A 224 15.23 1.02 10.48
CA ILE A 224 14.11 1.45 11.32
C ILE A 224 12.78 1.27 10.58
N ALA A 225 12.74 1.69 9.32
CA ALA A 225 11.53 1.55 8.49
C ALA A 225 11.33 0.13 7.96
N GLN A 226 12.42 -0.63 7.74
CA GLN A 226 12.30 -2.00 7.25
C GLN A 226 11.57 -2.96 8.20
N LYS A 227 11.50 -2.64 9.50
CA LYS A 227 10.70 -3.40 10.47
C LYS A 227 9.21 -3.46 10.12
N CYS A 228 8.71 -2.53 9.31
CA CYS A 228 7.30 -2.55 8.88
C CYS A 228 6.92 -3.81 8.09
N TYR A 229 7.89 -4.50 7.46
CA TYR A 229 7.63 -5.74 6.73
C TYR A 229 7.56 -6.98 7.62
N GLU A 230 7.91 -6.87 8.90
CA GLU A 230 7.91 -8.01 9.81
C GLU A 230 6.48 -8.43 10.18
N PRO A 231 6.25 -9.74 10.46
CA PRO A 231 7.22 -10.85 10.38
C PRO A 231 7.31 -11.48 8.98
N ASP A 232 6.37 -11.22 8.06
CA ASP A 232 6.10 -12.08 6.91
C ASP A 232 5.86 -11.34 5.59
N GLY A 233 6.11 -10.03 5.54
CA GLY A 233 6.05 -9.22 4.33
C GLY A 233 4.75 -8.46 4.12
N GLY A 234 3.82 -8.50 5.08
CA GLY A 234 2.67 -7.59 5.06
C GLY A 234 3.10 -6.14 5.23
N TYR A 235 2.29 -5.19 4.74
CA TYR A 235 2.61 -3.76 4.87
C TYR A 235 1.51 -3.03 5.65
N PRO A 236 1.83 -2.41 6.79
CA PRO A 236 0.82 -1.94 7.74
C PRO A 236 0.02 -0.73 7.26
N GLU A 237 0.55 0.08 6.35
CA GLU A 237 -0.08 1.32 5.89
C GLU A 237 -0.98 1.13 4.65
N GLY A 238 -1.09 -0.09 4.14
CA GLY A 238 -1.93 -0.41 2.99
C GLY A 238 -1.22 -0.42 1.64
N PHE A 239 -1.98 -0.79 0.63
CA PHE A 239 -1.53 -1.00 -0.74
C PHE A 239 -0.77 0.20 -1.34
N GLY A 240 -1.37 1.40 -1.27
CA GLY A 240 -0.78 2.59 -1.87
C GLY A 240 0.54 3.02 -1.24
N TYR A 241 0.68 2.82 0.07
CA TYR A 241 1.91 3.15 0.79
C TYR A 241 3.01 2.10 0.62
N TRP A 242 2.64 0.82 0.40
CA TRP A 242 3.64 -0.16 -0.03
C TRP A 242 4.28 0.27 -1.35
N ASP A 243 3.46 0.61 -2.36
CA ASP A 243 3.96 1.03 -3.66
C ASP A 243 4.88 2.28 -3.53
N TYR A 244 4.49 3.23 -2.68
CA TYR A 244 5.28 4.43 -2.44
C TYR A 244 6.57 4.13 -1.67
N GLY A 245 6.46 3.62 -0.44
CA GLY A 245 7.63 3.39 0.43
C GLY A 245 8.57 2.33 -0.13
N THR A 246 8.02 1.17 -0.50
CA THR A 246 8.80 0.04 -1.03
C THR A 246 9.38 0.35 -2.42
N GLY A 247 8.66 1.11 -3.26
CA GLY A 247 9.19 1.56 -4.54
C GLY A 247 10.49 2.37 -4.37
N PHE A 248 10.53 3.29 -3.40
CA PHE A 248 11.73 4.07 -3.09
C PHE A 248 12.80 3.25 -2.37
N GLU A 249 12.43 2.28 -1.55
CA GLU A 249 13.37 1.32 -0.96
C GLU A 249 14.09 0.50 -2.05
N VAL A 250 13.34 0.01 -3.02
CA VAL A 250 13.89 -0.68 -4.21
C VAL A 250 14.84 0.25 -4.98
N MET A 251 14.46 1.52 -5.18
CA MET A 251 15.32 2.49 -5.84
C MET A 251 16.64 2.66 -5.07
N LEU A 252 16.58 2.80 -3.74
CA LEU A 252 17.75 2.94 -2.88
C LEU A 252 18.71 1.76 -3.05
N VAL A 253 18.20 0.54 -2.88
CA VAL A 253 19.01 -0.69 -2.98
C VAL A 253 19.59 -0.85 -4.39
N ALA A 254 18.79 -0.60 -5.42
CA ALA A 254 19.24 -0.74 -6.80
C ALA A 254 20.33 0.28 -7.18
N ALA A 255 20.28 1.51 -6.62
CA ALA A 255 21.34 2.49 -6.82
C ALA A 255 22.66 2.06 -6.17
N LEU A 256 22.63 1.51 -4.95
CA LEU A 256 23.81 0.94 -4.30
C LEU A 256 24.38 -0.25 -5.11
N GLN A 257 23.50 -1.15 -5.58
CA GLN A 257 23.90 -2.32 -6.38
C GLN A 257 24.55 -1.91 -7.71
N SER A 258 24.03 -0.87 -8.37
CA SER A 258 24.58 -0.41 -9.64
C SER A 258 25.85 0.43 -9.47
N ALA A 259 25.90 1.33 -8.49
CA ALA A 259 26.99 2.24 -8.28
C ALA A 259 28.20 1.61 -7.54
N LEU A 260 27.96 0.76 -6.54
CA LEU A 260 28.98 0.22 -5.63
C LEU A 260 29.08 -1.30 -5.64
N GLY A 261 28.19 -1.99 -6.36
CA GLY A 261 28.18 -3.47 -6.45
C GLY A 261 27.69 -4.17 -5.17
N THR A 262 27.02 -3.46 -4.26
CA THR A 262 26.51 -4.00 -2.99
C THR A 262 25.13 -3.44 -2.69
N ASP A 263 24.33 -4.19 -1.93
CA ASP A 263 23.05 -3.72 -1.37
C ASP A 263 23.19 -3.26 0.10
N ALA A 264 24.41 -3.20 0.60
CA ALA A 264 24.73 -2.89 1.99
C ALA A 264 24.01 -3.80 3.03
N GLY A 265 23.59 -5.00 2.61
CA GLY A 265 22.85 -5.96 3.44
C GLY A 265 21.35 -5.71 3.55
N ILE A 266 20.81 -4.69 2.91
CA ILE A 266 19.37 -4.35 2.96
C ILE A 266 18.52 -5.49 2.39
N ALA A 267 18.91 -6.06 1.24
CA ALA A 267 18.20 -7.17 0.62
C ALA A 267 18.38 -8.52 1.34
N ALA A 268 19.08 -8.58 2.46
CA ALA A 268 19.17 -9.78 3.30
C ALA A 268 17.89 -9.99 4.14
N GLN A 269 17.09 -8.94 4.36
CA GLN A 269 15.87 -9.03 5.17
C GLN A 269 14.77 -9.81 4.43
N GLN A 270 14.49 -11.01 4.91
CA GLN A 270 13.55 -11.92 4.27
C GLN A 270 12.11 -11.42 4.25
N SER A 271 11.66 -10.70 5.28
CA SER A 271 10.34 -10.08 5.33
C SER A 271 10.17 -9.00 4.25
N PHE A 272 11.21 -8.19 4.00
CA PHE A 272 11.22 -7.25 2.88
C PHE A 272 11.08 -7.97 1.52
N LEU A 273 11.87 -9.01 1.29
CA LEU A 273 11.80 -9.77 0.03
C LEU A 273 10.43 -10.44 -0.18
N ARG A 274 9.81 -10.97 0.89
CA ARG A 274 8.47 -11.57 0.83
C ARG A 274 7.37 -10.55 0.54
N SER A 275 7.59 -9.26 0.82
CA SER A 275 6.58 -8.22 0.65
C SER A 275 6.11 -8.04 -0.80
N ALA A 276 6.89 -8.50 -1.79
CA ALA A 276 6.46 -8.51 -3.19
C ALA A 276 5.18 -9.31 -3.42
N THR A 277 4.94 -10.38 -2.63
CA THR A 277 3.73 -11.21 -2.72
C THR A 277 2.51 -10.52 -2.12
N PHE A 278 2.69 -9.62 -1.14
CA PHE A 278 1.61 -8.80 -0.59
C PHE A 278 0.83 -8.10 -1.70
N MET A 279 1.52 -7.37 -2.57
CA MET A 279 0.89 -6.62 -3.67
C MET A 279 0.13 -7.53 -4.63
N THR A 280 0.65 -8.71 -4.92
CA THR A 280 0.01 -9.69 -5.79
C THR A 280 -1.36 -10.11 -5.24
N TYR A 281 -1.44 -10.42 -3.94
CA TYR A 281 -2.69 -10.86 -3.31
C TYR A 281 -3.63 -9.72 -2.92
N MET A 282 -3.16 -8.48 -2.86
CA MET A 282 -4.02 -7.31 -2.68
C MET A 282 -4.69 -6.87 -3.99
N THR A 283 -4.27 -7.38 -5.14
CA THR A 283 -4.91 -7.15 -6.45
C THR A 283 -6.18 -7.98 -6.57
N THR A 284 -7.30 -7.36 -6.96
CA THR A 284 -8.59 -8.05 -7.10
C THR A 284 -8.94 -8.34 -8.56
N PRO A 285 -9.82 -9.32 -8.84
CA PRO A 285 -10.23 -9.68 -10.21
C PRO A 285 -10.84 -8.52 -11.00
N SER A 286 -11.58 -7.61 -10.34
CA SER A 286 -12.14 -6.41 -10.97
C SER A 286 -11.09 -5.40 -11.42
N GLY A 287 -9.80 -5.69 -11.22
CA GLY A 287 -8.68 -4.80 -11.54
C GLY A 287 -8.60 -3.59 -10.63
N LYS A 288 -9.03 -3.75 -9.41
CA LYS A 288 -8.86 -2.85 -8.28
C LYS A 288 -7.91 -3.49 -7.27
N CYS A 289 -7.62 -2.80 -6.17
CA CYS A 289 -6.92 -3.39 -5.03
C CYS A 289 -7.83 -3.49 -3.81
N TYR A 290 -7.39 -4.23 -2.78
CA TYR A 290 -7.93 -4.11 -1.42
C TYR A 290 -7.40 -2.81 -0.82
N ASN A 291 -8.22 -1.78 -0.89
CA ASN A 291 -7.87 -0.40 -0.59
C ASN A 291 -8.16 0.01 0.86
N TYR A 292 -7.82 -0.85 1.83
CA TYR A 292 -7.94 -0.50 3.24
C TYR A 292 -7.05 0.68 3.61
N TYR A 293 -7.42 1.42 4.65
CA TYR A 293 -6.72 2.60 5.14
C TYR A 293 -6.65 3.74 4.09
N ASP A 294 -5.62 4.56 4.16
CA ASP A 294 -5.45 5.69 3.23
C ASP A 294 -4.91 5.23 1.85
N SER A 295 -5.60 4.26 1.23
CA SER A 295 -5.26 3.72 -0.08
C SER A 295 -6.35 4.00 -1.12
N GLY A 296 -5.96 4.37 -2.33
CA GLY A 296 -6.85 4.41 -3.49
C GLY A 296 -7.18 3.01 -3.99
N SER A 297 -8.28 2.85 -4.72
CA SER A 297 -8.73 1.54 -5.24
C SER A 297 -8.18 1.18 -6.62
N GLY A 298 -7.52 2.09 -7.32
CA GLY A 298 -6.97 1.86 -8.66
C GLY A 298 -5.82 0.85 -8.64
N MET A 299 -5.71 0.06 -9.70
CA MET A 299 -4.66 -0.94 -9.86
C MET A 299 -4.07 -0.92 -11.26
N SER A 300 -2.76 -1.04 -11.35
CA SER A 300 -1.98 -1.23 -12.57
C SER A 300 -0.76 -2.11 -12.27
N CYS A 301 0.04 -2.44 -13.28
CA CYS A 301 1.33 -3.07 -13.08
C CYS A 301 2.21 -2.25 -12.11
N ILE A 302 2.99 -2.93 -11.26
CA ILE A 302 3.86 -2.31 -10.26
C ILE A 302 5.32 -2.54 -10.63
N SER A 303 5.96 -1.48 -11.13
CA SER A 303 7.30 -1.53 -11.71
C SER A 303 8.39 -1.98 -10.74
N SER A 304 8.28 -1.66 -9.45
CA SER A 304 9.25 -2.08 -8.42
C SER A 304 9.30 -3.58 -8.19
N LYS A 305 8.21 -4.33 -8.46
CA LYS A 305 8.18 -5.79 -8.34
C LYS A 305 9.18 -6.51 -9.26
N TYR A 306 9.55 -5.90 -10.39
CA TYR A 306 10.54 -6.48 -11.31
C TYR A 306 11.94 -6.54 -10.71
N TRP A 307 12.27 -5.62 -9.78
CA TRP A 307 13.49 -5.73 -8.99
C TRP A 307 13.48 -6.97 -8.07
N PHE A 308 12.35 -7.23 -7.38
CA PHE A 308 12.19 -8.41 -6.53
C PHE A 308 12.30 -9.70 -7.35
N ALA A 309 11.67 -9.75 -8.54
CA ALA A 309 11.76 -10.89 -9.44
C ALA A 309 13.21 -11.16 -9.84
N ARG A 310 13.98 -10.10 -10.14
CA ARG A 310 15.42 -10.22 -10.45
C ARG A 310 16.23 -10.64 -9.23
N GLN A 311 15.98 -10.03 -8.07
CA GLN A 311 16.72 -10.30 -6.82
C GLN A 311 16.53 -11.74 -6.34
N LEU A 312 15.32 -12.29 -6.50
CA LEU A 312 14.96 -13.65 -6.10
C LEU A 312 15.14 -14.67 -7.23
N ASN A 313 15.52 -14.23 -8.43
CA ASN A 313 15.59 -15.06 -9.64
C ASN A 313 14.29 -15.84 -9.89
N ASP A 314 13.15 -15.18 -9.64
CA ASP A 314 11.81 -15.75 -9.84
C ASP A 314 10.91 -14.79 -10.63
N PRO A 315 10.77 -14.98 -11.94
CA PRO A 315 9.93 -14.15 -12.79
C PRO A 315 8.42 -14.29 -12.45
N SER A 316 8.01 -15.33 -11.72
CA SER A 316 6.60 -15.53 -11.34
C SER A 316 6.08 -14.46 -10.39
N ILE A 317 6.95 -13.72 -9.69
CA ILE A 317 6.59 -12.58 -8.85
C ILE A 317 5.81 -11.50 -9.63
N VAL A 318 6.11 -11.34 -10.92
CA VAL A 318 5.46 -10.35 -11.80
C VAL A 318 4.42 -10.95 -12.75
N ALA A 319 4.04 -12.22 -12.58
CA ALA A 319 3.08 -12.89 -13.48
C ALA A 319 1.73 -12.16 -13.57
N VAL A 320 1.22 -11.65 -12.45
CA VAL A 320 -0.04 -10.88 -12.40
C VAL A 320 0.14 -9.50 -13.03
N ASP A 321 1.31 -8.88 -12.87
CA ASP A 321 1.64 -7.58 -13.48
C ASP A 321 1.69 -7.70 -15.01
N GLU A 322 2.25 -8.79 -15.52
CA GLU A 322 2.26 -9.09 -16.95
C GLU A 322 0.83 -9.28 -17.52
N LEU A 323 -0.09 -9.90 -16.75
CA LEU A 323 -1.51 -9.96 -17.12
C LEU A 323 -2.16 -8.58 -17.14
N LEU A 324 -1.88 -7.72 -16.16
CA LEU A 324 -2.41 -6.37 -16.09
C LEU A 324 -1.98 -5.53 -17.30
N ILE A 325 -0.72 -5.65 -17.73
CA ILE A 325 -0.23 -4.96 -18.94
C ILE A 325 -1.00 -5.44 -20.18
N LYS A 326 -1.17 -6.77 -20.35
CA LYS A 326 -1.99 -7.33 -21.46
C LYS A 326 -3.43 -6.81 -21.46
N GLN A 327 -3.98 -6.46 -20.29
CA GLN A 327 -5.31 -5.88 -20.12
C GLN A 327 -5.31 -4.35 -20.33
N GLY A 328 -4.20 -3.76 -20.79
CA GLY A 328 -4.06 -2.31 -20.99
C GLY A 328 -3.85 -1.50 -19.71
N LYS A 329 -3.56 -2.15 -18.57
CA LYS A 329 -3.33 -1.49 -17.26
C LYS A 329 -1.85 -1.14 -17.07
N VAL A 330 -1.29 -0.41 -18.04
CA VAL A 330 0.07 0.15 -17.94
C VAL A 330 0.02 1.38 -17.04
N PRO A 331 0.85 1.46 -16.00
CA PRO A 331 0.86 2.60 -15.10
C PRO A 331 1.33 3.87 -15.80
N GLY A 332 0.90 5.00 -15.27
CA GLY A 332 1.41 6.31 -15.68
C GLY A 332 2.23 6.96 -14.57
N ASP A 333 2.75 6.17 -13.62
CA ASP A 333 3.51 6.67 -12.49
C ASP A 333 4.94 7.12 -12.87
N ARG A 334 5.61 7.80 -11.95
CA ARG A 334 6.93 8.40 -12.17
C ARG A 334 8.09 7.41 -12.21
N LEU A 335 7.90 6.19 -11.72
CA LEU A 335 8.92 5.15 -11.68
C LEU A 335 8.81 4.12 -12.82
N LEU A 336 7.85 4.27 -13.74
CA LEU A 336 7.63 3.32 -14.83
C LEU A 336 8.91 2.91 -15.60
N PRO A 337 9.91 3.77 -15.84
CA PRO A 337 11.13 3.35 -16.54
C PRO A 337 11.88 2.19 -15.88
N ILE A 338 11.72 1.96 -14.54
CA ILE A 338 12.41 0.83 -13.89
C ILE A 338 11.86 -0.53 -14.32
N TYR A 339 10.64 -0.60 -14.85
CA TYR A 339 10.13 -1.80 -15.50
C TYR A 339 11.09 -2.27 -16.60
N MET A 340 11.54 -1.34 -17.45
CA MET A 340 12.47 -1.67 -18.52
C MET A 340 13.86 -2.05 -18.00
N VAL A 341 14.33 -1.35 -16.97
CA VAL A 341 15.65 -1.61 -16.36
C VAL A 341 15.69 -3.02 -15.74
N PHE A 342 14.72 -3.35 -14.90
CA PHE A 342 14.75 -4.62 -14.16
C PHE A 342 14.19 -5.78 -14.99
N GLY A 343 13.16 -5.53 -15.81
CA GLY A 343 12.54 -6.53 -16.67
C GLY A 343 13.47 -7.06 -17.77
N SER A 344 14.40 -6.21 -18.25
CA SER A 344 15.37 -6.63 -19.29
C SER A 344 16.25 -7.82 -18.88
N ALA A 345 16.47 -8.01 -17.58
CA ALA A 345 17.25 -9.09 -17.01
C ALA A 345 16.44 -10.37 -16.73
N LEU A 346 15.11 -10.36 -16.97
CA LEU A 346 14.21 -11.47 -16.67
C LEU A 346 13.84 -12.28 -17.92
N ASP A 347 13.74 -13.59 -17.75
CA ASP A 347 13.10 -14.47 -18.73
C ASP A 347 11.61 -14.60 -18.39
N LEU A 348 10.80 -13.63 -18.88
CA LEU A 348 9.36 -13.58 -18.60
C LEU A 348 8.57 -14.73 -19.24
N SER A 349 9.17 -15.52 -20.14
CA SER A 349 8.53 -16.74 -20.68
C SER A 349 8.35 -17.82 -19.61
N LYS A 350 9.08 -17.73 -18.50
CA LYS A 350 9.02 -18.65 -17.36
C LYS A 350 8.04 -18.23 -16.27
N THR A 351 7.31 -17.15 -16.45
CA THR A 351 6.33 -16.71 -15.46
C THR A 351 5.22 -17.73 -15.27
N GLN A 352 4.86 -17.97 -14.01
CA GLN A 352 3.74 -18.84 -13.64
C GLN A 352 2.86 -18.09 -12.64
N LEU A 353 1.55 -18.14 -12.86
CA LEU A 353 0.59 -17.59 -11.90
C LEU A 353 0.71 -18.32 -10.56
N PRO A 354 0.48 -17.61 -9.43
CA PRO A 354 0.60 -18.22 -8.11
C PRO A 354 -0.34 -19.42 -7.97
N LYS A 355 0.20 -20.54 -7.46
CA LYS A 355 -0.58 -21.76 -7.21
C LYS A 355 -1.50 -21.62 -6.00
N SER A 356 -1.04 -20.90 -4.96
CA SER A 356 -1.86 -20.63 -3.79
C SER A 356 -3.00 -19.66 -4.15
N LYS A 357 -4.18 -19.97 -3.63
CA LYS A 357 -5.37 -19.11 -3.74
C LYS A 357 -5.58 -18.28 -2.48
N THR A 358 -4.84 -18.56 -1.43
CA THR A 358 -4.90 -17.87 -0.14
C THR A 358 -3.58 -17.20 0.18
N TRP A 359 -3.66 -16.11 0.92
CA TRP A 359 -2.51 -15.40 1.46
C TRP A 359 -2.83 -14.90 2.88
N LEU A 360 -1.84 -14.95 3.75
CA LEU A 360 -1.94 -14.52 5.14
C LEU A 360 -0.69 -13.74 5.51
N ASN A 361 -0.88 -12.62 6.22
CA ASN A 361 0.17 -12.01 7.03
C ASN A 361 -0.30 -11.80 8.46
N LYS A 362 0.68 -11.75 9.39
CA LYS A 362 0.46 -11.57 10.83
C LYS A 362 1.13 -10.30 11.37
N GLY A 363 1.51 -9.38 10.50
CA GLY A 363 2.13 -8.11 10.87
C GLY A 363 1.20 -7.15 11.61
N GLU A 364 1.56 -5.88 11.67
CA GLU A 364 0.79 -4.84 12.39
C GLU A 364 -0.61 -4.63 11.81
N ALA A 365 -0.83 -4.93 10.53
CA ALA A 365 -2.15 -5.02 9.90
C ALA A 365 -2.34 -6.45 9.35
N PRO A 366 -2.74 -7.43 10.18
CA PRO A 366 -2.92 -8.81 9.72
C PRO A 366 -4.07 -8.89 8.72
N ILE A 367 -3.83 -9.64 7.62
CA ILE A 367 -4.79 -9.80 6.54
C ILE A 367 -4.82 -11.26 6.11
N PHE A 368 -6.03 -11.79 5.93
CA PHE A 368 -6.28 -12.99 5.14
C PHE A 368 -6.95 -12.61 3.84
N ALA A 369 -6.43 -13.12 2.71
CA ALA A 369 -7.02 -12.94 1.39
C ALA A 369 -7.20 -14.29 0.70
N TYR A 370 -8.28 -14.39 -0.10
CA TYR A 370 -8.59 -15.52 -0.97
C TYR A 370 -9.02 -15.05 -2.35
N ARG A 371 -8.69 -15.82 -3.37
CA ARG A 371 -9.22 -15.65 -4.72
C ARG A 371 -9.47 -16.99 -5.39
N SER A 372 -10.52 -17.10 -6.21
CA SER A 372 -10.86 -18.34 -6.92
C SER A 372 -9.99 -18.57 -8.16
N GLY A 373 -9.54 -17.50 -8.79
CA GLY A 373 -8.71 -17.52 -10.00
C GLY A 373 -7.83 -16.28 -10.13
N TRP A 374 -7.09 -16.20 -11.25
CA TRP A 374 -6.16 -15.10 -11.55
C TRP A 374 -6.47 -14.39 -12.87
N GLU A 375 -7.22 -14.99 -13.77
CA GLU A 375 -7.33 -14.55 -15.15
C GLU A 375 -8.69 -13.94 -15.49
N GLN A 376 -9.75 -14.33 -14.76
CA GLN A 376 -11.11 -13.90 -15.06
C GLN A 376 -11.53 -12.71 -14.18
N ALA A 377 -12.16 -11.72 -14.80
CA ALA A 377 -12.66 -10.53 -14.09
C ALA A 377 -13.84 -10.85 -13.15
N ASP A 378 -14.51 -11.98 -13.32
CA ASP A 378 -15.60 -12.47 -12.49
C ASP A 378 -15.19 -13.51 -11.44
N ASP A 379 -13.87 -13.80 -11.34
CA ASP A 379 -13.32 -14.58 -10.23
C ASP A 379 -13.78 -14.00 -8.88
N THR A 380 -13.95 -14.88 -7.89
CA THR A 380 -14.26 -14.45 -6.52
C THR A 380 -13.01 -13.92 -5.82
N TYR A 381 -13.15 -12.84 -5.07
CA TYR A 381 -12.13 -12.32 -4.17
C TYR A 381 -12.74 -11.98 -2.81
N PHE A 382 -12.04 -12.35 -1.77
CA PHE A 382 -12.38 -12.03 -0.40
C PHE A 382 -11.11 -11.67 0.36
N ALA A 383 -11.16 -10.60 1.14
CA ALA A 383 -10.12 -10.29 2.10
C ALA A 383 -10.71 -9.70 3.38
N ILE A 384 -10.13 -10.06 4.52
CA ILE A 384 -10.47 -9.55 5.85
C ILE A 384 -9.20 -9.14 6.58
N LYS A 385 -9.30 -8.10 7.39
CA LYS A 385 -8.18 -7.58 8.16
C LYS A 385 -8.47 -7.47 9.65
N GLY A 386 -7.41 -7.62 10.44
CA GLY A 386 -7.33 -7.19 11.82
C GLY A 386 -6.67 -5.81 11.95
N GLY A 387 -5.70 -5.68 12.87
CA GLY A 387 -4.96 -4.45 13.15
C GLY A 387 -5.62 -3.56 14.19
N LYS A 388 -5.18 -2.30 14.27
CA LYS A 388 -5.68 -1.31 15.24
C LYS A 388 -5.76 0.07 14.58
N ALA A 389 -6.65 0.93 15.07
CA ALA A 389 -6.88 2.26 14.52
C ALA A 389 -5.71 3.24 14.73
N SER A 390 -4.86 3.01 15.75
CA SER A 390 -3.69 3.87 16.02
C SER A 390 -2.48 3.63 15.10
N THR A 391 -2.52 2.60 14.23
CA THR A 391 -1.51 2.42 13.17
C THR A 391 -1.47 3.63 12.24
N ASN A 392 -0.30 3.93 11.68
CA ASN A 392 -0.18 5.05 10.75
C ASN A 392 -1.11 4.84 9.53
N HIS A 393 -1.78 5.92 9.10
CA HIS A 393 -2.79 5.91 8.03
C HIS A 393 -4.02 5.02 8.26
N ALA A 394 -4.18 4.39 9.45
CA ALA A 394 -5.29 3.50 9.73
C ALA A 394 -6.64 4.22 9.87
N HIS A 395 -7.70 3.43 9.70
CA HIS A 395 -9.10 3.79 9.91
C HIS A 395 -9.70 3.02 11.10
N MET A 396 -10.92 3.37 11.52
CA MET A 396 -11.67 2.59 12.51
C MET A 396 -12.40 1.41 11.86
N ASP A 397 -11.64 0.45 11.35
CA ASP A 397 -12.08 -0.60 10.44
C ASP A 397 -11.66 -2.02 10.88
N VAL A 398 -11.50 -2.23 12.16
CA VAL A 398 -11.12 -3.54 12.73
C VAL A 398 -12.11 -4.61 12.30
N GLY A 399 -11.63 -5.73 11.76
CA GLY A 399 -12.47 -6.82 11.25
C GLY A 399 -13.18 -6.50 9.94
N SER A 400 -12.85 -5.38 9.27
CA SER A 400 -13.42 -5.02 7.98
C SER A 400 -12.95 -5.97 6.88
N PHE A 401 -13.80 -6.12 5.87
CA PHE A 401 -13.58 -7.03 4.74
C PHE A 401 -14.05 -6.43 3.43
N ILE A 402 -13.53 -6.93 2.32
CA ILE A 402 -14.11 -6.72 0.99
C ILE A 402 -14.51 -8.06 0.38
N TYR A 403 -15.48 -8.02 -0.53
CA TYR A 403 -15.98 -9.20 -1.21
C TYR A 403 -16.39 -8.89 -2.64
N GLU A 404 -15.77 -9.62 -3.58
CA GLU A 404 -16.11 -9.58 -4.99
C GLU A 404 -16.57 -10.96 -5.44
N LYS A 405 -17.66 -11.02 -6.19
CA LYS A 405 -18.18 -12.25 -6.82
C LYS A 405 -18.89 -11.89 -8.11
N ALA A 406 -18.65 -12.69 -9.14
CA ALA A 406 -19.29 -12.53 -10.44
C ALA A 406 -19.04 -11.13 -11.05
N GLY A 407 -17.84 -10.56 -10.89
CA GLY A 407 -17.44 -9.25 -11.42
C GLY A 407 -18.00 -8.04 -10.67
N VAL A 408 -18.65 -8.22 -9.52
CA VAL A 408 -19.20 -7.14 -8.68
C VAL A 408 -18.51 -7.11 -7.34
N ARG A 409 -18.08 -5.93 -6.87
CA ARG A 409 -17.61 -5.70 -5.50
C ARG A 409 -18.82 -5.37 -4.62
N TRP A 410 -19.31 -6.37 -3.89
CA TRP A 410 -20.50 -6.30 -3.06
C TRP A 410 -20.25 -5.63 -1.70
N ALA A 411 -19.11 -5.91 -1.08
CA ALA A 411 -18.64 -5.21 0.11
C ALA A 411 -17.45 -4.34 -0.27
N VAL A 412 -17.51 -3.04 0.00
CA VAL A 412 -16.52 -2.05 -0.42
C VAL A 412 -15.77 -1.47 0.77
N ASP A 413 -14.58 -0.93 0.51
CA ASP A 413 -13.89 0.03 1.37
C ASP A 413 -13.77 1.35 0.62
N LEU A 414 -13.91 2.47 1.33
CA LEU A 414 -13.87 3.81 0.73
C LEU A 414 -12.42 4.30 0.50
N GLY A 415 -11.48 3.75 1.26
CA GLY A 415 -10.08 4.11 1.20
C GLY A 415 -9.80 5.57 1.59
N MET A 416 -8.74 6.14 1.03
CA MET A 416 -8.20 7.44 1.41
C MET A 416 -9.14 8.63 1.19
N HIS A 417 -8.95 9.67 2.02
CA HIS A 417 -9.51 11.00 1.82
C HIS A 417 -8.45 11.97 1.27
N ASP A 418 -8.87 13.12 0.74
CA ASP A 418 -7.96 14.20 0.33
C ASP A 418 -7.44 14.96 1.58
N TYR A 419 -6.18 14.74 1.91
CA TYR A 419 -5.56 15.37 3.08
C TYR A 419 -5.55 16.90 3.03
N ASN A 420 -5.31 17.48 1.84
CA ASN A 420 -5.26 18.92 1.71
C ASN A 420 -6.62 19.57 2.03
N ARG A 421 -7.72 18.95 1.60
CA ARG A 421 -9.07 19.42 1.94
C ARG A 421 -9.34 19.34 3.43
N LEU A 422 -8.92 18.26 4.11
CA LEU A 422 -9.07 18.08 5.55
C LEU A 422 -8.23 19.10 6.35
N GLU A 423 -6.97 19.28 5.96
CA GLU A 423 -6.06 20.23 6.60
C GLU A 423 -6.52 21.69 6.40
N GLN A 424 -7.02 22.04 5.20
CA GLN A 424 -7.60 23.37 4.94
C GLN A 424 -8.87 23.64 5.75
N ALA A 425 -9.63 22.60 6.08
CA ALA A 425 -10.78 22.68 6.97
C ALA A 425 -10.38 22.74 8.47
N GLY A 426 -9.10 22.69 8.80
CA GLY A 426 -8.59 22.76 10.17
C GLY A 426 -8.68 21.43 10.94
N VAL A 427 -8.93 20.30 10.26
CA VAL A 427 -9.03 18.99 10.92
C VAL A 427 -7.64 18.56 11.41
N ASP A 428 -7.53 18.20 12.71
CA ASP A 428 -6.33 17.56 13.27
C ASP A 428 -6.23 16.11 12.81
N LEU A 429 -5.91 15.96 11.51
CA LEU A 429 -5.91 14.68 10.79
C LEU A 429 -4.89 13.68 11.33
N TRP A 430 -3.76 14.16 11.86
CA TRP A 430 -2.62 13.31 12.24
C TRP A 430 -2.65 12.87 13.70
N ASN A 431 -3.58 13.38 14.48
CA ASN A 431 -3.86 12.92 15.83
C ASN A 431 -4.64 11.59 15.77
N ARG A 432 -4.06 10.54 16.32
CA ARG A 432 -4.64 9.18 16.34
C ARG A 432 -5.10 8.75 17.74
N GLY A 433 -5.19 9.69 18.67
CA GLY A 433 -5.74 9.44 20.01
C GLY A 433 -7.24 9.10 19.96
N GLN A 434 -7.76 8.47 21.02
CA GLN A 434 -9.13 7.97 21.11
C GLN A 434 -10.19 9.04 20.78
N ASN A 435 -9.94 10.29 21.16
CA ASN A 435 -10.89 11.40 21.03
C ASN A 435 -10.57 12.32 19.84
N SER A 436 -9.70 11.90 18.92
CA SER A 436 -9.32 12.71 17.77
C SER A 436 -10.49 12.99 16.84
N GLU A 437 -10.50 14.19 16.24
CA GLU A 437 -11.40 14.61 15.16
C GLU A 437 -11.22 13.78 13.88
N ARG A 438 -10.06 13.10 13.70
CA ARG A 438 -9.82 12.18 12.61
C ARG A 438 -10.96 11.17 12.46
N TRP A 439 -11.49 10.69 13.59
CA TRP A 439 -12.52 9.67 13.62
C TRP A 439 -13.92 10.18 13.32
N ASP A 440 -14.11 11.51 13.22
CA ASP A 440 -15.36 12.17 12.81
C ASP A 440 -15.46 12.34 11.29
N ILE A 441 -14.38 12.01 10.55
CA ILE A 441 -14.39 11.97 9.09
C ILE A 441 -15.05 10.66 8.66
N PHE A 442 -16.16 10.76 7.92
CA PHE A 442 -16.99 9.60 7.59
C PHE A 442 -16.19 8.43 7.01
N ARG A 443 -15.30 8.72 6.05
CA ARG A 443 -14.50 7.72 5.34
C ARG A 443 -13.44 7.03 6.22
N ILE A 444 -13.07 7.65 7.34
CA ILE A 444 -12.05 7.17 8.29
C ILE A 444 -12.70 6.57 9.54
N GLY A 445 -13.88 7.08 9.91
CA GLY A 445 -14.64 6.65 11.08
C GLY A 445 -15.31 5.30 10.88
N VAL A 446 -15.77 4.72 11.99
CA VAL A 446 -16.31 3.35 12.03
C VAL A 446 -17.58 3.15 11.18
N GLU A 447 -18.33 4.22 10.90
CA GLU A 447 -19.65 4.12 10.25
C GLU A 447 -19.61 3.68 8.78
N SER A 448 -18.49 3.86 8.10
CA SER A 448 -18.32 3.57 6.67
C SER A 448 -17.66 2.22 6.40
N HIS A 449 -17.33 1.45 7.44
CA HIS A 449 -16.60 0.20 7.31
C HIS A 449 -17.46 -1.03 7.59
N ASN A 450 -16.98 -2.20 7.12
CA ASN A 450 -17.65 -3.50 7.22
C ASN A 450 -17.33 -4.18 8.55
N THR A 451 -17.82 -3.59 9.65
CA THR A 451 -17.46 -4.00 11.01
C THR A 451 -18.65 -3.91 11.97
N LEU A 452 -18.38 -4.18 13.26
CA LEU A 452 -19.35 -4.03 14.34
C LEU A 452 -19.25 -2.65 14.98
N ILE A 453 -20.37 -2.13 15.44
CA ILE A 453 -20.43 -0.92 16.27
C ILE A 453 -21.28 -1.21 17.50
N PHE A 454 -20.73 -0.96 18.69
CA PHE A 454 -21.41 -1.13 19.97
C PHE A 454 -21.87 0.23 20.49
N ASN A 455 -23.17 0.36 20.77
CA ASN A 455 -23.77 1.57 21.36
C ASN A 455 -23.42 2.87 20.63
N GLY A 456 -23.15 2.81 19.31
CA GLY A 456 -22.71 3.95 18.50
C GLY A 456 -21.29 4.46 18.84
N LYS A 457 -20.50 3.71 19.59
CA LYS A 457 -19.15 4.11 20.02
C LYS A 457 -18.07 3.74 19.02
N ARG A 458 -16.97 4.48 19.10
CA ARG A 458 -15.73 4.20 18.37
C ARG A 458 -15.03 2.97 18.93
N HIS A 459 -14.29 2.24 18.11
CA HIS A 459 -13.36 1.20 18.58
C HIS A 459 -12.30 1.82 19.51
N LYS A 460 -11.72 1.01 20.39
CA LYS A 460 -10.51 1.39 21.13
C LYS A 460 -9.36 1.51 20.11
N VAL A 461 -8.75 2.69 20.04
CA VAL A 461 -7.73 2.98 19.00
C VAL A 461 -6.51 2.06 19.07
N ASP A 462 -6.14 1.62 20.29
CA ASP A 462 -5.02 0.70 20.53
C ASP A 462 -5.46 -0.77 20.64
N GLY A 463 -6.77 -1.03 20.52
CA GLY A 463 -7.32 -2.38 20.54
C GLY A 463 -6.90 -3.17 19.31
N MET A 464 -5.86 -3.99 19.47
CA MET A 464 -5.33 -4.85 18.41
C MET A 464 -6.26 -6.03 18.14
N ALA A 465 -6.61 -6.23 16.88
CA ALA A 465 -7.30 -7.43 16.42
C ALA A 465 -6.33 -8.33 15.66
N GLU A 466 -6.30 -9.59 16.01
CA GLU A 466 -5.39 -10.59 15.47
C GLU A 466 -6.12 -11.66 14.66
N ILE A 467 -5.50 -12.17 13.60
CA ILE A 467 -5.97 -13.39 12.94
C ILE A 467 -5.44 -14.58 13.72
N ILE A 468 -6.33 -15.24 14.46
CA ILE A 468 -5.98 -16.34 15.39
C ILE A 468 -6.08 -17.72 14.75
N GLU A 469 -6.86 -17.88 13.68
CA GLU A 469 -7.04 -19.12 12.95
C GLU A 469 -7.30 -18.86 11.47
N THR A 470 -6.87 -19.76 10.59
CA THR A 470 -7.18 -19.71 9.15
C THR A 470 -7.62 -21.07 8.63
N PHE A 471 -8.47 -21.05 7.60
CA PHE A 471 -8.97 -22.24 6.92
C PHE A 471 -8.55 -22.20 5.46
N ASP A 472 -7.94 -23.26 4.97
CA ASP A 472 -7.61 -23.44 3.55
C ASP A 472 -7.85 -24.89 3.14
N THR A 473 -9.12 -25.25 3.03
CA THR A 473 -9.57 -26.57 2.58
C THR A 473 -10.44 -26.44 1.32
N PRO A 474 -10.68 -27.51 0.56
CA PRO A 474 -11.57 -27.46 -0.59
C PRO A 474 -13.01 -27.02 -0.29
N ARG A 475 -13.44 -27.13 0.97
CA ARG A 475 -14.81 -26.83 1.40
C ARG A 475 -14.94 -25.53 2.18
N ARG A 476 -13.82 -24.96 2.65
CA ARG A 476 -13.83 -23.82 3.58
C ARG A 476 -12.54 -23.01 3.43
N LYS A 477 -12.66 -21.73 3.12
CA LYS A 477 -11.56 -20.77 3.00
C LYS A 477 -11.87 -19.56 3.86
N GLY A 478 -10.97 -19.14 4.71
CA GLY A 478 -11.25 -17.99 5.57
C GLY A 478 -10.38 -17.88 6.81
N ALA A 479 -10.79 -17.01 7.72
CA ALA A 479 -10.04 -16.69 8.93
C ALA A 479 -10.97 -16.40 10.11
N VAL A 480 -10.41 -16.53 11.31
CA VAL A 480 -10.99 -16.04 12.57
C VAL A 480 -10.16 -14.84 13.03
N VAL A 481 -10.83 -13.71 13.22
CA VAL A 481 -10.26 -12.47 13.75
C VAL A 481 -10.76 -12.29 15.18
N ASP A 482 -9.86 -12.25 16.15
CA ASP A 482 -10.18 -11.84 17.51
C ASP A 482 -10.14 -10.31 17.60
N MET A 483 -11.30 -9.71 17.80
CA MET A 483 -11.49 -8.25 17.85
C MET A 483 -11.76 -7.76 19.28
N SER A 484 -11.68 -8.62 20.30
CA SER A 484 -12.12 -8.33 21.68
C SER A 484 -11.51 -7.06 22.24
N ALA A 485 -10.21 -6.82 22.00
CA ALA A 485 -9.51 -5.63 22.49
C ALA A 485 -10.06 -4.31 21.91
N ALA A 486 -10.58 -4.33 20.67
CA ALA A 486 -11.18 -3.16 20.05
C ALA A 486 -12.53 -2.76 20.69
N PHE A 487 -13.19 -3.67 21.39
CA PHE A 487 -14.49 -3.48 22.03
C PHE A 487 -14.42 -3.54 23.57
N GLU A 488 -13.22 -3.36 24.13
CA GLU A 488 -13.02 -3.34 25.60
C GLU A 488 -13.97 -2.34 26.28
N GLY A 489 -14.66 -2.82 27.33
CA GLY A 489 -15.69 -2.07 28.08
C GLY A 489 -17.11 -2.21 27.51
N GLU A 490 -17.29 -2.73 26.29
CA GLU A 490 -18.61 -3.02 25.69
C GLU A 490 -18.87 -4.54 25.62
N ALA A 491 -17.84 -5.32 25.33
CA ALA A 491 -17.90 -6.78 25.28
C ALA A 491 -16.65 -7.39 25.92
N THR A 492 -16.78 -8.62 26.44
CA THR A 492 -15.66 -9.39 26.99
C THR A 492 -15.04 -10.31 25.94
N GLU A 493 -15.79 -10.66 24.90
CA GLU A 493 -15.30 -11.43 23.76
C GLU A 493 -16.02 -11.02 22.48
N VAL A 494 -15.25 -10.76 21.41
CA VAL A 494 -15.76 -10.51 20.06
C VAL A 494 -14.85 -11.21 19.07
N LYS A 495 -15.32 -12.29 18.45
CA LYS A 495 -14.57 -13.05 17.46
C LYS A 495 -15.36 -13.11 16.15
N ARG A 496 -14.75 -12.69 15.07
CA ARG A 496 -15.33 -12.75 13.73
C ARG A 496 -14.73 -13.91 12.94
N THR A 497 -15.56 -14.89 12.60
CA THR A 497 -15.22 -15.93 11.63
C THR A 497 -15.75 -15.50 10.26
N ALA A 498 -14.86 -15.32 9.30
CA ALA A 498 -15.22 -14.99 7.93
C ALA A 498 -14.74 -16.11 7.01
N GLU A 499 -15.66 -16.76 6.30
CA GLU A 499 -15.34 -17.92 5.49
C GLU A 499 -16.17 -18.01 4.21
N LEU A 500 -15.57 -18.58 3.18
CA LEU A 500 -16.22 -18.93 1.93
C LEU A 500 -16.55 -20.43 1.91
N ASP A 501 -17.76 -20.75 1.45
CA ASP A 501 -18.17 -22.11 1.18
C ASP A 501 -17.62 -22.59 -0.19
N ARG A 502 -17.93 -23.84 -0.58
CA ARG A 502 -17.51 -24.42 -1.87
C ARG A 502 -18.08 -23.72 -3.12
N ASN A 503 -19.08 -22.86 -2.96
CA ASN A 503 -19.71 -22.07 -4.03
C ASN A 503 -19.24 -20.60 -3.96
N ASP A 504 -18.20 -20.33 -3.18
CA ASP A 504 -17.68 -19.00 -2.93
C ASP A 504 -18.69 -18.02 -2.33
N ASN A 505 -19.74 -18.50 -1.63
CA ASN A 505 -20.60 -17.64 -0.84
C ASN A 505 -19.90 -17.26 0.47
N LEU A 506 -19.95 -15.98 0.82
CA LEU A 506 -19.31 -15.47 2.02
C LEU A 506 -20.24 -15.63 3.22
N LYS A 507 -19.72 -16.19 4.30
CA LYS A 507 -20.36 -16.28 5.61
C LYS A 507 -19.52 -15.57 6.66
N ILE A 508 -20.11 -14.58 7.32
CA ILE A 508 -19.52 -13.88 8.48
C ILE A 508 -20.28 -14.31 9.73
N THR A 509 -19.60 -14.87 10.69
CA THR A 509 -20.17 -15.22 12.00
C THR A 509 -19.45 -14.43 13.08
N ASP A 510 -20.17 -13.55 13.75
CA ASP A 510 -19.67 -12.79 14.89
C ASP A 510 -20.16 -13.45 16.19
N HIS A 511 -19.21 -14.01 16.93
CA HIS A 511 -19.42 -14.49 18.29
C HIS A 511 -19.18 -13.34 19.27
N ILE A 512 -20.19 -13.00 20.09
CA ILE A 512 -20.17 -11.84 20.96
C ILE A 512 -20.57 -12.27 22.37
N VAL A 513 -19.73 -11.95 23.35
CA VAL A 513 -20.09 -12.01 24.78
C VAL A 513 -20.20 -10.59 25.29
N CYS A 514 -21.42 -10.11 25.51
CA CYS A 514 -21.71 -8.75 25.99
C CYS A 514 -21.05 -8.51 27.35
N GLY A 515 -20.58 -7.29 27.59
CA GLY A 515 -19.99 -6.89 28.87
C GLY A 515 -21.01 -6.72 29.99
N GLU A 516 -20.63 -5.98 31.03
CA GLU A 516 -21.46 -5.75 32.24
C GLU A 516 -22.72 -4.93 31.99
N ASN A 517 -22.79 -4.20 30.88
CA ASN A 517 -23.92 -3.36 30.51
C ASN A 517 -24.62 -3.90 29.25
N PRO A 518 -25.96 -3.72 29.11
CA PRO A 518 -26.63 -4.04 27.85
C PRO A 518 -26.06 -3.27 26.69
N ALA A 519 -26.04 -3.89 25.49
CA ALA A 519 -25.49 -3.28 24.29
C ALA A 519 -26.44 -3.36 23.08
N ILE A 520 -26.42 -2.31 22.27
CA ILE A 520 -26.94 -2.31 20.90
C ILE A 520 -25.74 -2.54 19.99
N VAL A 521 -25.78 -3.65 19.26
CA VAL A 521 -24.72 -4.04 18.32
C VAL A 521 -25.24 -3.83 16.91
N GLU A 522 -24.51 -3.05 16.12
CA GLU A 522 -24.77 -2.86 14.71
C GLU A 522 -23.74 -3.65 13.90
N TRP A 523 -24.20 -4.61 13.11
CA TRP A 523 -23.42 -5.24 12.06
C TRP A 523 -23.59 -4.41 10.79
N ARG A 524 -22.55 -3.77 10.31
CA ARG A 524 -22.61 -2.89 9.14
C ARG A 524 -21.78 -3.40 7.97
N MET A 525 -22.26 -3.12 6.77
CA MET A 525 -21.57 -3.31 5.51
C MET A 525 -21.82 -2.13 4.57
N ALA A 526 -20.76 -1.63 3.97
CA ALA A 526 -20.78 -0.62 2.92
C ALA A 526 -20.84 -1.30 1.56
N THR A 527 -21.71 -0.80 0.68
CA THR A 527 -21.89 -1.32 -0.68
C THR A 527 -22.29 -0.20 -1.64
N ASN A 528 -21.95 -0.36 -2.93
CA ASN A 528 -22.44 0.51 -4.00
C ASN A 528 -23.70 -0.05 -4.68
N ALA A 529 -24.19 -1.21 -4.23
CA ALA A 529 -25.41 -1.80 -4.74
C ALA A 529 -26.65 -1.08 -4.22
N GLU A 530 -27.71 -1.05 -5.02
CA GLU A 530 -29.04 -0.72 -4.52
C GLU A 530 -29.50 -1.79 -3.53
N ALA A 531 -30.14 -1.36 -2.44
CA ALA A 531 -30.50 -2.23 -1.34
C ALA A 531 -31.97 -2.18 -1.00
N GLN A 532 -32.57 -3.33 -0.70
CA GLN A 532 -33.97 -3.46 -0.29
C GLN A 532 -34.11 -4.51 0.81
N ILE A 533 -34.82 -4.19 1.89
CA ILE A 533 -35.22 -5.18 2.91
C ILE A 533 -36.40 -5.97 2.34
N VAL A 534 -36.17 -7.26 2.06
CA VAL A 534 -37.18 -8.15 1.44
C VAL A 534 -37.77 -9.14 2.44
N ALA A 535 -37.17 -9.26 3.62
CA ALA A 535 -37.69 -9.99 4.78
C ALA A 535 -37.02 -9.46 6.06
N PRO A 536 -37.55 -9.74 7.27
CA PRO A 536 -36.97 -9.25 8.52
C PRO A 536 -35.50 -9.60 8.73
N ASN A 537 -35.01 -10.65 8.08
CA ASN A 537 -33.64 -11.15 8.17
C ASN A 537 -32.92 -11.18 6.79
N ILE A 538 -33.49 -10.55 5.74
CA ILE A 538 -32.93 -10.61 4.40
C ILE A 538 -32.91 -9.22 3.77
N ILE A 539 -31.73 -8.79 3.35
CA ILE A 539 -31.51 -7.60 2.52
C ILE A 539 -31.09 -8.08 1.13
N MET A 540 -31.79 -7.60 0.10
CA MET A 540 -31.44 -7.82 -1.29
C MET A 540 -30.60 -6.66 -1.81
N LEU A 541 -29.50 -6.97 -2.46
CA LEU A 541 -28.60 -6.04 -3.14
C LEU A 541 -28.68 -6.26 -4.64
N THR A 542 -28.69 -5.19 -5.42
CA THR A 542 -28.71 -5.26 -6.88
C THR A 542 -27.66 -4.30 -7.44
N GLN A 543 -26.75 -4.80 -8.27
CA GLN A 543 -25.74 -4.01 -8.96
C GLN A 543 -25.36 -4.68 -10.28
N ASP A 544 -25.19 -3.88 -11.35
CA ASP A 544 -24.74 -4.35 -12.68
C ASP A 544 -25.59 -5.53 -13.21
N GLY A 545 -26.92 -5.48 -12.96
CA GLY A 545 -27.86 -6.52 -13.37
C GLY A 545 -27.77 -7.83 -12.56
N LYS A 546 -26.97 -7.88 -11.51
CA LYS A 546 -26.78 -9.04 -10.63
C LYS A 546 -27.42 -8.82 -9.27
N THR A 547 -27.75 -9.91 -8.58
CA THR A 547 -28.41 -9.88 -7.27
C THR A 547 -27.59 -10.65 -6.24
N MET A 548 -27.48 -10.09 -5.04
CA MET A 548 -26.86 -10.70 -3.87
C MET A 548 -27.82 -10.55 -2.68
N TYR A 549 -27.91 -11.56 -1.84
CA TYR A 549 -28.72 -11.52 -0.63
C TYR A 549 -27.84 -11.59 0.60
N LEU A 550 -28.02 -10.62 1.53
CA LEU A 550 -27.54 -10.71 2.89
C LEU A 550 -28.61 -11.38 3.74
N ARG A 551 -28.32 -12.53 4.26
CA ARG A 551 -29.24 -13.29 5.09
C ARG A 551 -28.66 -13.48 6.50
N LEU A 552 -29.38 -12.96 7.50
CA LEU A 552 -29.01 -13.15 8.90
C LEU A 552 -29.66 -14.40 9.49
N LYS A 553 -28.86 -15.14 10.25
CA LYS A 553 -29.32 -16.15 11.20
C LYS A 553 -28.75 -15.79 12.57
N CYS A 554 -29.63 -15.51 13.52
CA CYS A 554 -29.27 -15.14 14.88
C CYS A 554 -30.37 -15.55 15.86
N ARG A 555 -29.99 -15.86 17.09
CA ARG A 555 -30.95 -16.04 18.21
C ARG A 555 -31.01 -14.73 18.99
N GLY A 556 -32.16 -14.09 19.04
CA GLY A 556 -32.34 -12.80 19.73
C GLY A 556 -33.23 -11.82 18.97
N THR A 557 -33.35 -10.62 19.53
CA THR A 557 -34.12 -9.53 18.93
C THR A 557 -33.23 -8.80 17.93
N VAL A 558 -33.51 -8.96 16.65
CA VAL A 558 -32.71 -8.44 15.54
C VAL A 558 -33.58 -7.71 14.53
N GLU A 559 -33.05 -6.70 13.88
CA GLU A 559 -33.71 -5.91 12.83
C GLU A 559 -32.73 -5.72 11.65
N ALA A 560 -33.23 -6.01 10.42
CA ALA A 560 -32.53 -5.60 9.21
C ALA A 560 -32.63 -4.08 9.02
N LYS A 561 -31.54 -3.44 8.62
CA LYS A 561 -31.49 -1.98 8.49
C LYS A 561 -30.72 -1.53 7.26
N ILE A 562 -31.25 -0.51 6.60
CA ILE A 562 -30.56 0.32 5.62
C ILE A 562 -30.45 1.68 6.29
N TRP A 563 -29.21 2.11 6.56
CA TRP A 563 -29.00 3.41 7.18
C TRP A 563 -29.23 4.54 6.20
N PRO A 564 -29.78 5.69 6.63
CA PRO A 564 -29.95 6.85 5.76
C PRO A 564 -28.60 7.34 5.24
N ASP A 565 -28.61 8.06 4.12
CA ASP A 565 -27.41 8.65 3.54
C ASP A 565 -26.67 9.50 4.59
N HIS A 566 -25.35 9.44 4.57
CA HIS A 566 -24.54 10.23 5.46
C HIS A 566 -24.66 11.73 5.10
N LYS A 567 -24.72 12.59 6.13
CA LYS A 567 -24.68 14.03 5.94
C LYS A 567 -23.22 14.48 5.92
N TYR A 568 -22.65 14.50 4.72
CA TYR A 568 -21.25 14.91 4.54
C TYR A 568 -21.04 16.36 4.95
N LYS A 569 -19.91 16.64 5.61
CA LYS A 569 -19.40 17.99 5.80
C LYS A 569 -18.90 18.52 4.46
N GLU A 570 -18.85 19.85 4.29
CA GLU A 570 -18.48 20.49 3.01
C GLU A 570 -17.12 20.04 2.46
N PHE A 571 -16.19 19.76 3.35
CA PHE A 571 -14.85 19.30 2.99
C PHE A 571 -14.72 17.78 2.77
N GLU A 572 -15.75 16.99 3.04
CA GLU A 572 -15.72 15.53 2.82
C GLU A 572 -15.95 15.17 1.36
N ILE A 573 -15.38 14.06 0.94
CA ILE A 573 -15.66 13.47 -0.36
C ILE A 573 -17.01 12.76 -0.30
N VAL A 574 -17.92 13.13 -1.19
CA VAL A 574 -19.27 12.56 -1.26
C VAL A 574 -19.27 11.28 -2.09
N ASP A 575 -19.66 10.18 -1.47
CA ASP A 575 -19.84 8.87 -2.13
C ASP A 575 -21.32 8.67 -2.49
N LYS A 576 -21.73 9.17 -3.64
CA LYS A 576 -23.15 9.27 -4.06
C LYS A 576 -23.90 7.94 -4.11
N ASN A 577 -23.21 6.86 -4.46
CA ASN A 577 -23.82 5.53 -4.64
C ASN A 577 -23.67 4.64 -3.41
N LEU A 578 -23.04 5.15 -2.34
CA LEU A 578 -22.79 4.34 -1.15
C LEU A 578 -24.09 4.07 -0.39
N ARG A 579 -24.32 2.82 -0.05
CA ARG A 579 -25.34 2.37 0.90
C ARG A 579 -24.67 1.70 2.09
N ARG A 580 -25.24 1.91 3.27
CA ARG A 580 -24.86 1.20 4.49
C ARG A 580 -26.00 0.29 4.87
N VAL A 581 -25.72 -1.01 4.87
CA VAL A 581 -26.73 -2.06 5.09
C VAL A 581 -26.29 -2.97 6.21
N GLY A 582 -27.22 -3.65 6.86
CA GLY A 582 -26.87 -4.63 7.87
C GLY A 582 -27.98 -4.93 8.87
N PHE A 583 -27.58 -5.23 10.10
CA PHE A 583 -28.49 -5.74 11.13
C PHE A 583 -28.17 -5.11 12.49
N VAL A 584 -29.20 -4.91 13.29
CA VAL A 584 -29.09 -4.38 14.66
C VAL A 584 -29.55 -5.44 15.64
N LEU A 585 -28.70 -5.75 16.62
CA LEU A 585 -28.95 -6.73 17.68
C LEU A 585 -28.96 -6.04 19.04
N GLN A 586 -29.92 -6.40 19.91
CA GLN A 586 -29.92 -6.01 21.31
C GLN A 586 -29.41 -7.16 22.18
N LEU A 587 -28.44 -6.86 23.02
CA LEU A 587 -27.89 -7.81 24.01
C LEU A 587 -28.13 -7.31 25.43
N LYS A 588 -28.44 -8.24 26.31
CA LYS A 588 -28.43 -8.01 27.77
C LYS A 588 -26.98 -8.11 28.29
N ALA A 589 -26.72 -7.54 29.45
CA ALA A 589 -25.47 -7.72 30.15
C ALA A 589 -25.10 -9.20 30.28
N GLY A 590 -23.87 -9.57 29.97
CA GLY A 590 -23.34 -10.93 30.00
C GLY A 590 -23.95 -11.91 28.98
N GLN A 591 -24.83 -11.44 28.08
CA GLN A 591 -25.46 -12.31 27.09
C GLN A 591 -24.48 -12.68 25.98
N THR A 592 -24.47 -13.96 25.60
CA THR A 592 -23.75 -14.47 24.43
C THR A 592 -24.68 -14.53 23.22
N ALA A 593 -24.17 -14.12 22.05
CA ALA A 593 -24.88 -14.24 20.78
C ALA A 593 -23.93 -14.57 19.62
N ASP A 594 -24.46 -15.33 18.65
CA ASP A 594 -23.83 -15.55 17.36
C ASP A 594 -24.68 -14.89 16.28
N MET A 595 -24.08 -13.95 15.53
CA MET A 595 -24.65 -13.32 14.34
C MET A 595 -24.04 -13.96 13.10
N GLU A 596 -24.78 -14.81 12.40
CA GLU A 596 -24.33 -15.40 11.12
C GLU A 596 -24.96 -14.67 9.96
N VAL A 597 -24.17 -13.89 9.20
CA VAL A 597 -24.60 -13.21 7.98
C VAL A 597 -24.00 -13.92 6.78
N THR A 598 -24.85 -14.41 5.86
CA THR A 598 -24.43 -15.06 4.62
C THR A 598 -24.72 -14.12 3.43
N LEU A 599 -23.71 -13.91 2.58
CA LEU A 599 -23.82 -13.24 1.29
C LEU A 599 -23.85 -14.32 0.20
N SER A 600 -24.98 -14.47 -0.48
CA SER A 600 -25.16 -15.48 -1.54
C SER A 600 -26.12 -14.99 -2.62
N ASP A 601 -26.03 -15.56 -3.81
CA ASP A 601 -26.95 -15.31 -4.94
C ASP A 601 -28.33 -16.00 -4.73
N GLU A 602 -28.43 -16.90 -3.75
CA GLU A 602 -29.68 -17.55 -3.37
C GLU A 602 -30.37 -16.80 -2.22
N ARG A 603 -31.65 -16.45 -2.42
CA ARG A 603 -32.47 -15.74 -1.42
C ARG A 603 -32.55 -16.47 -0.08
N GLY A 604 -32.58 -17.79 -0.07
CA GLY A 604 -32.79 -18.60 1.13
C GLY A 604 -34.18 -18.42 1.77
N LYS A 605 -34.37 -19.02 2.96
CA LYS A 605 -35.64 -18.98 3.69
C LYS A 605 -35.73 -17.76 4.60
N SER A 606 -36.88 -17.07 4.60
CA SER A 606 -37.23 -16.07 5.61
C SER A 606 -37.46 -16.74 6.96
N ILE A 607 -37.01 -16.12 8.05
CA ILE A 607 -37.34 -16.51 9.42
C ILE A 607 -38.09 -15.36 10.09
N SER A 608 -39.07 -15.70 10.96
CA SER A 608 -39.73 -14.70 11.80
C SER A 608 -38.76 -14.29 12.92
N LEU A 609 -38.44 -13.01 13.01
CA LEU A 609 -37.64 -12.43 14.09
C LEU A 609 -38.55 -11.69 15.07
N PRO A 610 -38.31 -11.74 16.39
CA PRO A 610 -39.02 -10.89 17.34
C PRO A 610 -38.78 -9.40 16.98
N LYS A 611 -39.81 -8.56 17.08
CA LYS A 611 -39.70 -7.11 16.79
C LYS A 611 -38.81 -6.44 17.83
N LEU A 612 -37.89 -5.62 17.37
CA LEU A 612 -37.03 -4.76 18.18
C LEU A 612 -37.88 -3.63 18.79
N ASN A 613 -37.96 -3.57 20.10
CA ASN A 613 -38.61 -2.47 20.80
C ASN A 613 -37.54 -1.45 21.21
N LEU A 614 -37.10 -0.62 20.28
CA LEU A 614 -36.18 0.47 20.54
C LEU A 614 -36.93 1.53 21.34
N GLY A 615 -36.89 1.47 22.67
CA GLY A 615 -37.44 2.49 23.57
C GLY A 615 -36.76 3.86 23.48
N LEU A 616 -36.27 4.22 22.30
CA LEU A 616 -35.71 5.52 21.99
C LEU A 616 -36.85 6.52 21.79
N LYS A 617 -37.22 7.24 22.86
CA LYS A 617 -37.93 8.51 22.69
C LYS A 617 -37.09 9.42 21.81
N ARG A 618 -37.62 9.76 20.63
CA ARG A 618 -37.09 10.85 19.81
C ARG A 618 -37.05 12.12 20.67
N LYS A 619 -35.87 12.62 20.96
CA LYS A 619 -35.64 14.01 21.32
C LYS A 619 -35.23 14.78 20.07
#